data_842b4e1aaaba69c1af031eeecf07014e
#
_entry.id   842b4e1aaaba69c1af031eeecf07014e
#
_cell.length_a   1.000
_cell.length_b   1.000
_cell.length_c   1.000
_cell.angle_alpha   90.00
_cell.angle_beta   90.00
_cell.angle_gamma   90.00
#
_symmetry.space_group_name_H-M   'P 1'
#
loop_
_entity.id
_entity.type
_entity.pdbx_description
1 polymer ?
#
loop_
_entity_poly.entity_id
_entity_poly.type
_entity_poly.pdbx_seq_one_letter_code
_entity_poly.pdbx_strand_id
1 'polypeptide(L)'
;VLCKAGDRVKQGDVIATVKVIPEMGTLNAAESRVTVARLSLDQTRKEFERTEALYAKGVVSQEEFEKGQTTLRQAEEEFQNAEDNLEIVKTGITNRYKDLSNTQIRSTITGMILDVPIKVGNSVIQANTFNDGTTIATVADMGDMLFRGNVDETDIGRLHAGMPVVLTIGAMQGTVLQATLEYISPKAADVNGIIMFEVKAAAKIPESVFVRAGYSANASIVTDSREGVLTLPESTIQFEEGKPCVYILTSPEESPEQTFEKRDVTLGLSDGVNIEIVSGVTETDKVRNLQQQSI
;
A
#
# COMPACT_ATOMS: atom_id res chain seq x y z
N VAL A 1 19.25 -13.88 0.88
CA VAL A 1 17.89 -13.60 1.34
C VAL A 1 17.75 -14.20 2.72
N LEU A 2 17.34 -13.40 3.72
CA LEU A 2 17.31 -13.78 5.14
C LEU A 2 15.88 -14.01 5.66
N CYS A 3 14.88 -13.67 4.86
CA CYS A 3 13.46 -13.72 5.25
C CYS A 3 12.62 -14.46 4.20
N LYS A 4 11.41 -14.82 4.60
CA LYS A 4 10.42 -15.53 3.77
C LYS A 4 9.08 -14.78 3.77
N ALA A 5 8.24 -15.07 2.79
CA ALA A 5 6.86 -14.60 2.78
C ALA A 5 6.13 -15.06 4.06
N GLY A 6 5.45 -14.13 4.71
CA GLY A 6 4.78 -14.32 6.00
C GLY A 6 5.57 -13.87 7.23
N ASP A 7 6.86 -13.58 7.10
CA ASP A 7 7.67 -13.05 8.21
C ASP A 7 7.28 -11.61 8.53
N ARG A 8 7.33 -11.24 9.82
CA ARG A 8 7.18 -9.85 10.28
C ARG A 8 8.54 -9.20 10.39
N VAL A 9 8.65 -7.99 9.87
CA VAL A 9 9.87 -7.18 9.91
C VAL A 9 9.58 -5.80 10.44
N LYS A 10 10.56 -5.21 11.10
CA LYS A 10 10.54 -3.81 11.52
C LYS A 10 11.30 -2.96 10.52
N GLN A 11 10.99 -1.68 10.49
CA GLN A 11 11.77 -0.71 9.72
C GLN A 11 13.25 -0.80 10.14
N GLY A 12 14.16 -0.94 9.16
CA GLY A 12 15.59 -1.09 9.36
C GLY A 12 16.10 -2.54 9.44
N ASP A 13 15.23 -3.54 9.59
CA ASP A 13 15.63 -4.95 9.61
C ASP A 13 16.24 -5.36 8.25
N VAL A 14 17.28 -6.20 8.30
CA VAL A 14 17.96 -6.68 7.08
C VAL A 14 17.16 -7.82 6.46
N ILE A 15 16.65 -7.58 5.24
CA ILE A 15 15.87 -8.54 4.45
C ILE A 15 16.79 -9.45 3.63
N ALA A 16 17.81 -8.86 3.01
CA ALA A 16 18.73 -9.58 2.13
C ALA A 16 20.12 -8.94 2.18
N THR A 17 21.13 -9.73 1.81
CA THR A 17 22.50 -9.26 1.59
C THR A 17 22.87 -9.52 0.14
N VAL A 18 23.33 -8.49 -0.55
CA VAL A 18 23.82 -8.55 -1.92
C VAL A 18 25.34 -8.63 -1.88
N LYS A 19 25.92 -9.54 -2.64
CA LYS A 19 27.38 -9.61 -2.83
C LYS A 19 27.72 -8.91 -4.13
N VAL A 20 28.59 -7.91 -4.06
CA VAL A 20 29.17 -7.29 -5.24
C VAL A 20 30.15 -8.26 -5.87
N ILE A 21 30.00 -8.47 -7.18
CA ILE A 21 30.98 -9.21 -8.00
C ILE A 21 31.66 -8.17 -8.88
N PRO A 22 32.91 -7.76 -8.56
CA PRO A 22 33.59 -6.73 -9.31
C PRO A 22 33.95 -7.22 -10.72
N GLU A 23 33.93 -6.32 -11.68
CA GLU A 23 34.51 -6.57 -12.99
C GLU A 23 36.03 -6.64 -12.89
N MET A 24 36.63 -7.68 -13.47
CA MET A 24 38.09 -7.93 -13.36
C MET A 24 38.94 -6.78 -13.87
N GLY A 25 38.50 -6.08 -14.93
CA GLY A 25 39.21 -4.91 -15.45
C GLY A 25 39.25 -3.76 -14.43
N THR A 26 38.11 -3.45 -13.83
CA THR A 26 37.97 -2.41 -12.80
C THR A 26 38.78 -2.76 -11.55
N LEU A 27 38.75 -4.04 -11.13
CA LEU A 27 39.52 -4.53 -9.99
C LEU A 27 41.02 -4.37 -10.20
N ASN A 28 41.53 -4.83 -11.35
CA ASN A 28 42.97 -4.71 -11.70
C ASN A 28 43.41 -3.24 -11.76
N ALA A 29 42.58 -2.34 -12.32
CA ALA A 29 42.88 -0.92 -12.36
C ALA A 29 42.97 -0.30 -10.95
N ALA A 30 42.06 -0.66 -10.04
CA ALA A 30 42.10 -0.21 -8.67
C ALA A 30 43.34 -0.74 -7.92
N GLU A 31 43.68 -2.02 -8.07
CA GLU A 31 44.88 -2.62 -7.45
C GLU A 31 46.18 -1.96 -7.96
N SER A 32 46.27 -1.67 -9.29
CA SER A 32 47.38 -0.92 -9.85
C SER A 32 47.49 0.46 -9.24
N ARG A 33 46.38 1.17 -9.07
CA ARG A 33 46.35 2.53 -8.49
C ARG A 33 46.87 2.53 -7.06
N VAL A 34 46.46 1.57 -6.23
CA VAL A 34 46.99 1.41 -4.87
C VAL A 34 48.48 1.19 -4.86
N THR A 35 48.97 0.34 -5.77
CA THR A 35 50.41 0.06 -5.90
C THR A 35 51.21 1.32 -6.25
N VAL A 36 50.75 2.11 -7.21
CA VAL A 36 51.38 3.38 -7.62
C VAL A 36 51.38 4.40 -6.49
N ALA A 37 50.22 4.58 -5.83
CA ALA A 37 50.10 5.51 -4.70
C ALA A 37 51.00 5.13 -3.54
N ARG A 38 51.13 3.82 -3.23
CA ARG A 38 52.04 3.31 -2.21
C ARG A 38 53.51 3.62 -2.53
N LEU A 39 53.94 3.38 -3.77
CA LEU A 39 55.30 3.70 -4.20
C LEU A 39 55.59 5.20 -4.08
N SER A 40 54.66 6.05 -4.49
CA SER A 40 54.77 7.51 -4.34
C SER A 40 54.87 7.94 -2.86
N LEU A 41 54.04 7.36 -2.01
CA LEU A 41 54.06 7.61 -0.54
C LEU A 41 55.42 7.21 0.05
N ASP A 42 55.91 6.00 -0.27
CA ASP A 42 57.20 5.49 0.23
C ASP A 42 58.39 6.39 -0.22
N GLN A 43 58.34 6.90 -1.43
CA GLN A 43 59.34 7.85 -1.94
C GLN A 43 59.26 9.17 -1.18
N THR A 44 58.08 9.78 -1.11
CA THR A 44 57.84 11.06 -0.44
C THR A 44 58.21 10.99 1.04
N ARG A 45 57.91 9.90 1.70
CA ARG A 45 58.26 9.66 3.12
C ARG A 45 59.79 9.69 3.30
N LYS A 46 60.54 8.98 2.46
CA LYS A 46 62.00 8.98 2.52
C LYS A 46 62.63 10.35 2.23
N GLU A 47 62.01 11.13 1.35
CA GLU A 47 62.39 12.51 1.08
C GLU A 47 62.13 13.43 2.27
N PHE A 48 60.98 13.29 2.88
CA PHE A 48 60.64 14.09 4.07
C PHE A 48 61.52 13.71 5.27
N GLU A 49 61.79 12.45 5.56
CA GLU A 49 62.72 11.99 6.60
C GLU A 49 64.13 12.62 6.46
N ARG A 50 64.61 12.74 5.22
CA ARG A 50 65.87 13.43 4.91
C ARG A 50 65.78 14.93 5.20
N THR A 51 64.69 15.57 4.77
CA THR A 51 64.46 17.00 4.99
C THR A 51 64.33 17.31 6.49
N GLU A 52 63.62 16.47 7.25
CA GLU A 52 63.49 16.57 8.69
C GLU A 52 64.84 16.47 9.42
N ALA A 53 65.68 15.51 9.03
CA ALA A 53 67.05 15.34 9.56
C ALA A 53 67.96 16.54 9.24
N LEU A 54 67.79 17.20 8.11
CA LEU A 54 68.52 18.38 7.71
C LEU A 54 68.00 19.65 8.43
N TYR A 55 66.69 19.74 8.61
CA TYR A 55 66.07 20.81 9.36
C TYR A 55 66.51 20.80 10.84
N ALA A 56 66.57 19.61 11.47
CA ALA A 56 67.11 19.45 12.83
C ALA A 56 68.58 19.87 12.98
N LYS A 57 69.33 19.85 11.88
CA LYS A 57 70.72 20.34 11.82
C LYS A 57 70.87 21.83 11.39
N GLY A 58 69.74 22.54 11.16
CA GLY A 58 69.72 23.91 10.71
C GLY A 58 70.15 24.14 9.26
N VAL A 59 70.13 23.11 8.40
CA VAL A 59 70.63 23.17 7.02
C VAL A 59 69.54 23.63 6.03
N VAL A 60 68.25 23.31 6.31
CA VAL A 60 67.11 23.69 5.44
C VAL A 60 66.23 24.71 6.18
N SER A 61 65.47 25.52 5.39
CA SER A 61 64.57 26.52 5.92
C SER A 61 63.30 25.92 6.51
N GLN A 62 62.60 26.67 7.37
CA GLN A 62 61.28 26.27 7.89
C GLN A 62 60.27 26.09 6.74
N GLU A 63 60.31 26.98 5.73
CA GLU A 63 59.43 26.89 4.56
C GLU A 63 59.60 25.56 3.81
N GLU A 64 60.84 25.10 3.62
CA GLU A 64 61.15 23.86 2.95
C GLU A 64 60.72 22.63 3.73
N PHE A 65 60.83 22.68 5.07
CA PHE A 65 60.30 21.66 5.97
C PHE A 65 58.77 21.57 5.92
N GLU A 66 58.04 22.70 6.04
CA GLU A 66 56.59 22.76 5.95
C GLU A 66 56.06 22.30 4.60
N LYS A 67 56.77 22.64 3.49
CA LYS A 67 56.44 22.14 2.17
C LYS A 67 56.59 20.60 2.08
N GLY A 68 57.68 20.05 2.62
CA GLY A 68 57.89 18.63 2.68
C GLY A 68 56.82 17.91 3.47
N GLN A 69 56.43 18.46 4.61
CA GLN A 69 55.32 17.94 5.45
C GLN A 69 53.99 17.93 4.68
N THR A 70 53.70 19.02 3.95
CA THR A 70 52.46 19.14 3.17
C THR A 70 52.44 18.10 2.06
N THR A 71 53.59 17.91 1.37
CA THR A 71 53.73 16.93 0.28
C THR A 71 53.55 15.49 0.82
N LEU A 72 54.11 15.18 2.00
CA LEU A 72 53.92 13.87 2.60
C LEU A 72 52.45 13.64 2.94
N ARG A 73 51.75 14.60 3.55
CA ARG A 73 50.33 14.51 3.86
C ARG A 73 49.48 14.32 2.61
N GLN A 74 49.79 14.99 1.50
CA GLN A 74 49.12 14.80 0.21
C GLN A 74 49.30 13.37 -0.31
N ALA A 75 50.52 12.80 -0.20
CA ALA A 75 50.77 11.43 -0.61
C ALA A 75 50.07 10.40 0.28
N GLU A 76 49.96 10.66 1.57
CA GLU A 76 49.19 9.83 2.52
C GLU A 76 47.70 9.80 2.18
N GLU A 77 47.10 10.98 1.88
CA GLU A 77 45.69 11.09 1.49
C GLU A 77 45.42 10.40 0.13
N GLU A 78 46.33 10.55 -0.85
CA GLU A 78 46.22 9.87 -2.16
C GLU A 78 46.25 8.34 -2.00
N PHE A 79 47.14 7.82 -1.15
CA PHE A 79 47.20 6.39 -0.85
C PHE A 79 45.93 5.91 -0.18
N GLN A 80 45.43 6.62 0.85
CA GLN A 80 44.19 6.28 1.51
C GLN A 80 42.98 6.30 0.55
N ASN A 81 42.90 7.28 -0.33
CA ASN A 81 41.85 7.37 -1.34
C ASN A 81 41.91 6.18 -2.33
N ALA A 82 43.11 5.75 -2.69
CA ALA A 82 43.30 4.58 -3.55
C ALA A 82 42.87 3.27 -2.87
N GLU A 83 43.19 3.11 -1.56
CA GLU A 83 42.73 1.95 -0.75
C GLU A 83 41.20 1.97 -0.60
N ASP A 84 40.60 3.10 -0.23
CA ASP A 84 39.15 3.25 -0.11
C ASP A 84 38.44 2.90 -1.43
N ASN A 85 38.99 3.34 -2.56
CA ASN A 85 38.45 2.98 -3.89
C ASN A 85 38.53 1.47 -4.17
N LEU A 86 39.66 0.85 -3.86
CA LEU A 86 39.83 -0.60 -4.01
C LEU A 86 38.84 -1.38 -3.12
N GLU A 87 38.60 -0.91 -1.90
CA GLU A 87 37.62 -1.50 -0.99
C GLU A 87 36.20 -1.38 -1.56
N ILE A 88 35.83 -0.20 -2.13
CA ILE A 88 34.53 0.00 -2.81
C ILE A 88 34.38 -0.97 -3.97
N VAL A 89 35.42 -1.10 -4.83
CA VAL A 89 35.36 -2.03 -5.96
C VAL A 89 35.19 -3.47 -5.50
N LYS A 90 35.88 -3.91 -4.43
CA LYS A 90 35.83 -5.28 -3.91
C LYS A 90 34.55 -5.62 -3.16
N THR A 91 34.06 -4.69 -2.36
CA THR A 91 32.98 -4.98 -1.38
C THR A 91 31.72 -4.14 -1.59
N GLY A 92 31.81 -3.10 -2.42
CA GLY A 92 30.72 -2.13 -2.61
C GLY A 92 30.62 -1.09 -1.50
N ILE A 93 31.50 -1.11 -0.48
CA ILE A 93 31.46 -0.24 0.69
C ILE A 93 32.86 0.09 1.16
N THR A 94 33.03 1.27 1.78
CA THR A 94 34.21 1.55 2.62
C THR A 94 33.89 1.34 4.09
N ASN A 95 34.93 1.08 4.88
CA ASN A 95 34.83 0.97 6.33
C ASN A 95 34.29 2.25 7.02
N ARG A 96 34.44 3.42 6.37
CA ARG A 96 33.91 4.72 6.83
C ARG A 96 32.39 4.82 6.77
N TYR A 97 31.74 4.09 5.84
CA TYR A 97 30.31 4.22 5.54
C TYR A 97 29.57 2.89 5.62
N LYS A 98 29.94 2.03 6.58
CA LYS A 98 29.31 0.72 6.78
C LYS A 98 27.79 0.80 6.96
N ASP A 99 27.30 1.86 7.61
CA ASP A 99 25.87 2.07 7.86
C ASP A 99 25.09 2.51 6.61
N LEU A 100 25.78 3.03 5.58
CA LEU A 100 25.20 3.43 4.29
C LEU A 100 25.35 2.34 3.20
N SER A 101 25.63 1.12 3.61
CA SER A 101 25.91 0.01 2.73
C SER A 101 24.73 -0.36 1.83
N ASN A 102 24.92 -0.28 0.52
CA ASN A 102 23.98 -0.80 -0.48
C ASN A 102 23.98 -2.33 -0.58
N THR A 103 24.87 -3.01 0.16
CA THR A 103 24.94 -4.48 0.17
C THR A 103 23.95 -5.11 1.13
N GLN A 104 23.43 -4.38 2.11
CA GLN A 104 22.38 -4.81 3.02
C GLN A 104 21.06 -4.15 2.62
N ILE A 105 20.15 -4.94 2.12
CA ILE A 105 18.79 -4.48 1.81
C ILE A 105 17.97 -4.55 3.09
N ARG A 106 17.47 -3.40 3.52
CA ARG A 106 16.71 -3.24 4.76
C ARG A 106 15.26 -2.90 4.47
N SER A 107 14.37 -3.30 5.37
CA SER A 107 12.97 -2.90 5.29
C SER A 107 12.81 -1.39 5.49
N THR A 108 12.04 -0.76 4.62
CA THR A 108 11.71 0.67 4.70
C THR A 108 10.52 0.95 5.64
N ILE A 109 9.71 -0.08 5.93
CA ILE A 109 8.53 0.01 6.77
C ILE A 109 8.49 -1.17 7.76
N THR A 110 7.72 -1.01 8.84
CA THR A 110 7.35 -2.13 9.71
C THR A 110 6.11 -2.81 9.13
N GLY A 111 6.14 -4.14 9.01
CA GLY A 111 5.01 -4.87 8.42
C GLY A 111 5.29 -6.35 8.24
N MET A 112 4.52 -6.97 7.36
CA MET A 112 4.68 -8.37 6.96
C MET A 112 5.21 -8.47 5.54
N ILE A 113 6.11 -9.40 5.30
CA ILE A 113 6.60 -9.72 3.96
C ILE A 113 5.51 -10.49 3.21
N LEU A 114 5.02 -9.90 2.13
CA LEU A 114 3.99 -10.52 1.30
C LEU A 114 4.58 -11.51 0.30
N ASP A 115 5.69 -11.12 -0.32
CA ASP A 115 6.34 -11.91 -1.37
C ASP A 115 7.85 -11.66 -1.40
N VAL A 116 8.61 -12.69 -1.80
CA VAL A 116 10.05 -12.65 -2.04
C VAL A 116 10.32 -13.32 -3.39
N PRO A 117 10.22 -12.58 -4.50
CA PRO A 117 10.29 -13.14 -5.85
C PRO A 117 11.69 -13.68 -6.22
N ILE A 118 12.72 -13.29 -5.49
CA ILE A 118 14.10 -13.69 -5.77
C ILE A 118 14.58 -14.86 -4.91
N LYS A 119 15.56 -15.60 -5.45
CA LYS A 119 16.23 -16.71 -4.74
C LYS A 119 17.70 -16.39 -4.50
N VAL A 120 18.28 -17.06 -3.52
CA VAL A 120 19.73 -16.99 -3.29
C VAL A 120 20.47 -17.43 -4.55
N GLY A 121 21.45 -16.63 -4.97
CA GLY A 121 22.22 -16.84 -6.22
C GLY A 121 21.68 -16.08 -7.43
N ASN A 122 20.49 -15.47 -7.35
CA ASN A 122 20.01 -14.62 -8.44
C ASN A 122 20.79 -13.32 -8.51
N SER A 123 21.03 -12.85 -9.74
CA SER A 123 21.58 -11.53 -10.00
C SER A 123 20.51 -10.47 -9.77
N VAL A 124 20.90 -9.35 -9.16
CA VAL A 124 20.00 -8.21 -8.90
C VAL A 124 20.57 -6.94 -9.53
N ILE A 125 19.69 -6.10 -10.02
CA ILE A 125 20.04 -4.84 -10.68
C ILE A 125 19.53 -3.71 -9.78
N GLN A 126 20.38 -2.73 -9.51
CA GLN A 126 20.00 -1.52 -8.79
C GLN A 126 19.07 -0.65 -9.64
N ALA A 127 18.05 -0.07 -9.01
CA ALA A 127 17.19 0.90 -9.67
C ALA A 127 17.99 2.14 -10.11
N ASN A 128 17.70 2.63 -11.30
CA ASN A 128 18.25 3.86 -11.85
C ASN A 128 17.20 4.57 -12.72
N THR A 129 17.55 5.70 -13.33
CA THR A 129 16.62 6.51 -14.16
C THR A 129 16.01 5.73 -15.34
N PHE A 130 16.65 4.65 -15.80
CA PHE A 130 16.22 3.85 -16.95
C PHE A 130 15.63 2.49 -16.58
N ASN A 131 15.76 2.08 -15.31
CA ASN A 131 15.35 0.75 -14.86
C ASN A 131 14.86 0.79 -13.41
N ASP A 132 13.66 0.25 -13.17
CA ASP A 132 13.04 0.18 -11.84
C ASP A 132 13.80 -0.72 -10.86
N GLY A 133 14.81 -1.47 -11.33
CA GLY A 133 15.60 -2.38 -10.52
C GLY A 133 14.89 -3.72 -10.26
N THR A 134 15.55 -4.56 -9.46
CA THR A 134 15.03 -5.88 -9.09
C THR A 134 14.31 -5.80 -7.75
N THR A 135 13.03 -6.17 -7.72
CA THR A 135 12.27 -6.30 -6.47
C THR A 135 12.81 -7.46 -5.64
N ILE A 136 13.23 -7.18 -4.42
CA ILE A 136 13.79 -8.16 -3.48
C ILE A 136 12.70 -8.80 -2.63
N ALA A 137 11.85 -7.98 -2.04
CA ALA A 137 10.69 -8.38 -1.24
C ALA A 137 9.63 -7.28 -1.27
N THR A 138 8.39 -7.67 -1.12
CA THR A 138 7.27 -6.74 -0.93
C THR A 138 6.85 -6.80 0.53
N VAL A 139 6.86 -5.65 1.20
CA VAL A 139 6.46 -5.51 2.62
C VAL A 139 5.23 -4.63 2.69
N ALA A 140 4.24 -5.01 3.48
CA ALA A 140 3.04 -4.22 3.70
C ALA A 140 2.64 -4.19 5.18
N ASP A 141 2.03 -3.09 5.60
CA ASP A 141 1.36 -3.01 6.88
C ASP A 141 0.00 -3.73 6.78
N MET A 142 -0.15 -4.81 7.53
CA MET A 142 -1.37 -5.61 7.53
C MET A 142 -2.46 -5.00 8.43
N GLY A 143 -2.14 -3.95 9.18
CA GLY A 143 -3.12 -3.20 9.98
C GLY A 143 -3.89 -2.16 9.16
N ASP A 144 -3.32 -1.73 8.03
CA ASP A 144 -3.91 -0.72 7.14
C ASP A 144 -4.31 -1.36 5.81
N MET A 145 -5.50 -1.96 5.78
CA MET A 145 -6.02 -2.67 4.61
C MET A 145 -7.03 -1.81 3.86
N LEU A 146 -6.80 -1.68 2.57
CA LEU A 146 -7.69 -0.97 1.66
C LEU A 146 -8.42 -1.95 0.74
N PHE A 147 -9.73 -1.81 0.67
CA PHE A 147 -10.52 -2.39 -0.40
C PHE A 147 -10.38 -1.52 -1.65
N ARG A 148 -10.09 -2.16 -2.79
CA ARG A 148 -10.13 -1.52 -4.11
C ARG A 148 -11.21 -2.19 -4.93
N GLY A 149 -12.13 -1.40 -5.45
CA GLY A 149 -13.20 -1.88 -6.30
C GLY A 149 -13.45 -0.93 -7.47
N ASN A 150 -14.25 -1.40 -8.41
CA ASN A 150 -14.69 -0.60 -9.55
C ASN A 150 -16.20 -0.44 -9.49
N VAL A 151 -16.68 0.76 -9.77
CA VAL A 151 -18.09 1.12 -9.79
C VAL A 151 -18.42 1.63 -11.18
N ASP A 152 -19.59 1.25 -11.69
CA ASP A 152 -20.10 1.67 -12.98
C ASP A 152 -20.42 3.19 -13.02
N GLU A 153 -20.31 3.78 -14.20
CA GLU A 153 -20.59 5.21 -14.44
C GLU A 153 -22.02 5.62 -14.00
N THR A 154 -22.99 4.71 -14.10
CA THR A 154 -24.38 4.99 -13.74
C THR A 154 -24.59 5.17 -12.25
N ASP A 155 -23.77 4.53 -11.41
CA ASP A 155 -23.93 4.51 -9.95
C ASP A 155 -22.99 5.48 -9.25
N ILE A 156 -21.88 5.88 -9.89
CA ILE A 156 -20.84 6.71 -9.26
C ILE A 156 -21.36 8.07 -8.77
N GLY A 157 -22.37 8.62 -9.48
CA GLY A 157 -22.97 9.93 -9.14
C GLY A 157 -23.67 9.96 -7.78
N ARG A 158 -23.99 8.79 -7.20
CA ARG A 158 -24.63 8.67 -5.89
C ARG A 158 -23.64 8.49 -4.76
N LEU A 159 -22.36 8.25 -5.09
CA LEU A 159 -21.34 7.94 -4.10
C LEU A 159 -20.57 9.20 -3.68
N HIS A 160 -20.24 9.27 -2.41
CA HIS A 160 -19.39 10.31 -1.85
C HIS A 160 -18.46 9.74 -0.77
N ALA A 161 -17.34 10.40 -0.55
CA ALA A 161 -16.42 10.02 0.51
C ALA A 161 -17.12 10.09 1.88
N GLY A 162 -16.77 9.16 2.76
CA GLY A 162 -17.37 9.01 4.09
C GLY A 162 -18.55 8.04 4.16
N MET A 163 -19.06 7.54 3.02
CA MET A 163 -20.14 6.54 3.04
C MET A 163 -19.70 5.24 3.71
N PRO A 164 -20.59 4.61 4.50
CA PRO A 164 -20.35 3.29 5.06
C PRO A 164 -20.39 2.23 3.96
N VAL A 165 -19.44 1.32 4.02
CA VAL A 165 -19.29 0.20 3.08
C VAL A 165 -19.26 -1.09 3.88
N VAL A 166 -20.05 -2.06 3.47
CA VAL A 166 -20.05 -3.41 4.02
C VAL A 166 -19.29 -4.32 3.08
N LEU A 167 -18.18 -4.89 3.58
CA LEU A 167 -17.33 -5.79 2.81
C LEU A 167 -17.59 -7.23 3.19
N THR A 168 -17.77 -8.07 2.19
CA THR A 168 -17.88 -9.53 2.34
C THR A 168 -16.73 -10.18 1.59
N ILE A 169 -15.89 -10.93 2.30
CA ILE A 169 -14.73 -11.60 1.72
C ILE A 169 -15.14 -13.01 1.29
N GLY A 170 -14.97 -13.33 -0.01
CA GLY A 170 -15.36 -14.63 -0.55
C GLY A 170 -14.66 -15.84 0.09
N ALA A 171 -13.40 -15.67 0.50
CA ALA A 171 -12.61 -16.70 1.17
C ALA A 171 -13.00 -16.93 2.66
N MET A 172 -13.83 -16.06 3.25
CA MET A 172 -14.18 -16.08 4.68
C MET A 172 -15.70 -15.98 4.83
N GLN A 173 -16.39 -17.12 4.60
CA GLN A 173 -17.86 -17.18 4.68
C GLN A 173 -18.37 -16.70 6.05
N GLY A 174 -19.35 -15.81 6.01
CA GLY A 174 -19.97 -15.25 7.23
C GLY A 174 -19.19 -14.10 7.90
N THR A 175 -18.02 -13.73 7.40
CA THR A 175 -17.29 -12.57 7.92
C THR A 175 -17.67 -11.31 7.17
N VAL A 176 -18.29 -10.38 7.87
CA VAL A 176 -18.67 -9.06 7.38
C VAL A 176 -17.73 -8.04 8.01
N LEU A 177 -17.06 -7.24 7.19
CA LEU A 177 -16.18 -6.18 7.64
C LEU A 177 -16.82 -4.82 7.34
N GLN A 178 -16.70 -3.92 8.29
CA GLN A 178 -17.11 -2.53 8.11
C GLN A 178 -15.95 -1.76 7.46
N ALA A 179 -16.28 -0.94 6.48
CA ALA A 179 -15.33 -0.06 5.82
C ALA A 179 -15.94 1.32 5.60
N THR A 180 -15.09 2.29 5.32
CA THR A 180 -15.53 3.65 4.97
C THR A 180 -14.96 4.00 3.61
N LEU A 181 -15.80 4.51 2.71
CA LEU A 181 -15.38 4.96 1.40
C LEU A 181 -14.53 6.23 1.54
N GLU A 182 -13.25 6.15 1.19
CA GLU A 182 -12.32 7.28 1.34
C GLU A 182 -12.01 7.97 0.03
N TYR A 183 -11.96 7.21 -1.05
CA TYR A 183 -11.51 7.74 -2.34
C TYR A 183 -12.38 7.24 -3.48
N ILE A 184 -12.72 8.16 -4.35
CA ILE A 184 -13.38 7.92 -5.63
C ILE A 184 -12.49 8.52 -6.71
N SER A 185 -12.08 7.73 -7.70
CA SER A 185 -11.23 8.22 -8.79
C SER A 185 -11.95 9.32 -9.58
N PRO A 186 -11.32 10.47 -9.83
CA PRO A 186 -11.88 11.50 -10.72
C PRO A 186 -11.78 11.12 -12.19
N LYS A 187 -11.07 10.03 -12.52
CA LYS A 187 -10.85 9.54 -13.89
C LYS A 187 -11.39 8.13 -14.01
N ALA A 188 -12.23 7.93 -15.01
CA ALA A 188 -12.69 6.62 -15.42
C ALA A 188 -11.56 5.80 -16.06
N ALA A 189 -11.66 4.49 -15.94
CA ALA A 189 -10.87 3.51 -16.66
C ALA A 189 -11.80 2.61 -17.48
N ASP A 190 -11.36 2.24 -18.67
CA ASP A 190 -12.03 1.20 -19.45
C ASP A 190 -11.59 -0.17 -18.91
N VAL A 191 -12.54 -0.94 -18.42
CA VAL A 191 -12.33 -2.31 -17.95
C VAL A 191 -13.20 -3.24 -18.81
N ASN A 192 -12.58 -3.91 -19.78
CA ASN A 192 -13.25 -4.82 -20.71
C ASN A 192 -14.40 -4.18 -21.54
N GLY A 193 -14.23 -2.93 -21.94
CA GLY A 193 -15.24 -2.19 -22.71
C GLY A 193 -16.35 -1.54 -21.89
N ILE A 194 -16.21 -1.56 -20.55
CA ILE A 194 -17.15 -0.89 -19.62
C ILE A 194 -16.40 0.23 -18.92
N ILE A 195 -17.02 1.41 -18.87
CA ILE A 195 -16.49 2.59 -18.19
C ILE A 195 -16.72 2.43 -16.68
N MET A 196 -15.62 2.34 -15.93
CA MET A 196 -15.67 2.14 -14.49
C MET A 196 -14.79 3.17 -13.76
N PHE A 197 -15.17 3.49 -12.54
CA PHE A 197 -14.42 4.36 -11.63
C PHE A 197 -13.85 3.55 -10.48
N GLU A 198 -12.54 3.68 -10.24
CA GLU A 198 -11.90 3.05 -9.08
C GLU A 198 -12.36 3.73 -7.79
N VAL A 199 -12.75 2.93 -6.82
CA VAL A 199 -13.06 3.37 -5.46
C VAL A 199 -12.16 2.66 -4.46
N LYS A 200 -11.84 3.35 -3.35
CA LYS A 200 -11.08 2.78 -2.24
C LYS A 200 -11.82 3.00 -0.94
N ALA A 201 -11.90 1.94 -0.14
CA ALA A 201 -12.51 2.00 1.19
C ALA A 201 -11.54 1.43 2.24
N ALA A 202 -11.37 2.16 3.33
CA ALA A 202 -10.57 1.71 4.47
C ALA A 202 -11.34 0.66 5.26
N ALA A 203 -10.81 -0.55 5.33
CA ALA A 203 -11.44 -1.67 6.01
C ALA A 203 -11.02 -1.70 7.49
N LYS A 204 -11.98 -1.73 8.40
CA LYS A 204 -11.73 -1.96 9.83
C LYS A 204 -11.67 -3.45 10.10
N ILE A 205 -10.45 -3.99 10.26
CA ILE A 205 -10.23 -5.41 10.51
C ILE A 205 -10.10 -5.62 12.02
N PRO A 206 -10.97 -6.44 12.63
CA PRO A 206 -10.81 -6.84 14.02
C PRO A 206 -9.51 -7.64 14.24
N GLU A 207 -8.83 -7.46 15.36
CA GLU A 207 -7.58 -8.17 15.69
C GLU A 207 -7.69 -9.70 15.65
N SER A 208 -8.91 -10.21 15.86
CA SER A 208 -9.22 -11.65 15.81
C SER A 208 -9.27 -12.24 14.41
N VAL A 209 -9.26 -11.38 13.36
CA VAL A 209 -9.43 -11.79 11.97
C VAL A 209 -8.16 -11.51 11.19
N PHE A 210 -7.57 -12.56 10.61
CA PHE A 210 -6.41 -12.41 9.73
C PHE A 210 -6.86 -12.43 8.28
N VAL A 211 -6.79 -11.27 7.62
CA VAL A 211 -7.09 -11.11 6.19
C VAL A 211 -5.78 -11.08 5.40
N ARG A 212 -5.72 -11.83 4.30
CA ARG A 212 -4.56 -11.79 3.39
C ARG A 212 -4.75 -10.74 2.31
N ALA A 213 -3.66 -10.05 1.97
CA ALA A 213 -3.65 -9.18 0.80
C ALA A 213 -3.97 -9.98 -0.47
N GLY A 214 -4.75 -9.39 -1.38
CA GLY A 214 -5.16 -10.04 -2.62
C GLY A 214 -6.42 -10.90 -2.52
N TYR A 215 -7.11 -10.96 -1.37
CA TYR A 215 -8.42 -11.60 -1.30
C TYR A 215 -9.45 -10.82 -2.10
N SER A 216 -10.32 -11.56 -2.79
CA SER A 216 -11.50 -10.99 -3.44
C SER A 216 -12.55 -10.65 -2.40
N ALA A 217 -13.14 -9.47 -2.50
CA ALA A 217 -14.21 -9.02 -1.63
C ALA A 217 -15.31 -8.35 -2.45
N ASN A 218 -16.55 -8.52 -2.01
CA ASN A 218 -17.70 -7.78 -2.52
C ASN A 218 -18.00 -6.63 -1.55
N ALA A 219 -18.23 -5.44 -2.11
CA ALA A 219 -18.60 -4.26 -1.36
C ALA A 219 -20.07 -3.93 -1.60
N SER A 220 -20.82 -3.77 -0.53
CA SER A 220 -22.16 -3.22 -0.56
C SER A 220 -22.14 -1.82 0.04
N ILE A 221 -22.50 -0.83 -0.77
CA ILE A 221 -22.53 0.58 -0.35
C ILE A 221 -23.99 0.96 -0.17
N VAL A 222 -24.32 1.42 1.04
CA VAL A 222 -25.67 1.93 1.33
C VAL A 222 -25.73 3.38 0.87
N THR A 223 -26.50 3.63 -0.19
CA THR A 223 -26.64 4.97 -0.77
C THR A 223 -27.66 5.83 -0.03
N ASP A 224 -28.71 5.18 0.47
CA ASP A 224 -29.76 5.81 1.28
C ASP A 224 -30.22 4.86 2.34
N SER A 225 -30.52 5.36 3.55
CA SER A 225 -31.18 4.59 4.61
C SER A 225 -32.14 5.48 5.40
N ARG A 226 -33.26 4.89 5.79
CA ARG A 226 -34.24 5.50 6.68
C ARG A 226 -34.51 4.55 7.84
N GLU A 227 -34.37 5.02 9.06
CA GLU A 227 -34.62 4.24 10.25
C GLU A 227 -35.89 4.73 10.98
N GLY A 228 -36.62 3.82 11.56
CA GLY A 228 -37.84 4.16 12.33
C GLY A 228 -39.02 4.63 11.48
N VAL A 229 -39.06 4.21 10.21
CA VAL A 229 -40.14 4.57 9.27
C VAL A 229 -41.14 3.43 9.12
N LEU A 230 -42.42 3.80 8.86
CA LEU A 230 -43.45 2.83 8.57
C LEU A 230 -43.21 2.21 7.20
N THR A 231 -43.16 0.88 7.13
CA THR A 231 -42.95 0.16 5.89
C THR A 231 -44.05 -0.84 5.60
N LEU A 232 -44.33 -1.05 4.34
CA LEU A 232 -45.22 -2.12 3.85
C LEU A 232 -44.45 -2.96 2.81
N PRO A 233 -44.77 -4.27 2.69
CA PRO A 233 -44.29 -5.06 1.58
C PRO A 233 -44.74 -4.46 0.26
N GLU A 234 -43.81 -4.33 -0.70
CA GLU A 234 -44.06 -3.70 -2.00
C GLU A 234 -45.20 -4.36 -2.76
N SER A 235 -45.40 -5.66 -2.53
CA SER A 235 -46.49 -6.47 -3.08
C SER A 235 -47.90 -6.03 -2.60
N THR A 236 -48.02 -5.19 -1.59
CA THR A 236 -49.31 -4.68 -1.08
C THR A 236 -49.71 -3.37 -1.75
N ILE A 237 -48.79 -2.72 -2.45
CA ILE A 237 -49.04 -1.47 -3.14
C ILE A 237 -49.64 -1.73 -4.51
N GLN A 238 -50.74 -1.01 -4.80
CA GLN A 238 -51.36 -0.99 -6.12
C GLN A 238 -51.24 0.38 -6.77
N PHE A 239 -51.18 0.39 -8.09
CA PHE A 239 -51.17 1.61 -8.83
C PHE A 239 -52.47 1.70 -9.63
N GLU A 240 -53.34 2.64 -9.29
CA GLU A 240 -54.54 2.91 -10.01
C GLU A 240 -54.48 4.34 -10.56
N GLU A 241 -54.78 4.52 -11.83
CA GLU A 241 -54.67 5.81 -12.55
C GLU A 241 -53.31 6.50 -12.34
N GLY A 242 -52.23 5.70 -12.13
CA GLY A 242 -50.88 6.23 -11.89
C GLY A 242 -50.61 6.70 -10.47
N LYS A 243 -51.54 6.53 -9.53
CA LYS A 243 -51.36 6.87 -8.11
C LYS A 243 -51.20 5.61 -7.28
N PRO A 244 -50.25 5.60 -6.32
CA PRO A 244 -50.11 4.49 -5.39
C PRO A 244 -51.22 4.49 -4.37
N CYS A 245 -51.80 3.31 -4.13
CA CYS A 245 -52.85 3.10 -3.12
C CYS A 245 -52.72 1.77 -2.42
N VAL A 246 -53.31 1.64 -1.26
CA VAL A 246 -53.42 0.41 -0.49
C VAL A 246 -54.87 0.16 -0.10
N TYR A 247 -55.18 -1.09 0.17
CA TYR A 247 -56.53 -1.48 0.64
C TYR A 247 -56.44 -1.82 2.13
N ILE A 248 -57.14 -1.02 2.95
CA ILE A 248 -57.16 -1.15 4.39
C ILE A 248 -58.43 -1.87 4.82
N LEU A 249 -58.29 -2.86 5.73
CA LEU A 249 -59.40 -3.62 6.28
C LEU A 249 -60.25 -2.71 7.19
N THR A 250 -61.51 -2.57 6.87
CA THR A 250 -62.50 -1.75 7.62
C THR A 250 -63.49 -2.61 8.41
N SER A 251 -63.66 -3.88 8.05
CA SER A 251 -64.50 -4.82 8.79
C SER A 251 -63.77 -5.46 9.96
N PRO A 252 -64.48 -5.98 11.02
CA PRO A 252 -63.85 -6.82 12.03
C PRO A 252 -63.14 -8.04 11.40
N GLU A 253 -61.99 -8.49 11.93
CA GLU A 253 -61.20 -9.61 11.41
C GLU A 253 -62.00 -10.92 11.31
N GLU A 254 -62.92 -11.15 12.24
CA GLU A 254 -63.75 -12.36 12.32
C GLU A 254 -64.99 -12.32 11.41
N SER A 255 -65.16 -11.25 10.62
CA SER A 255 -66.31 -11.16 9.71
C SER A 255 -66.15 -12.11 8.52
N PRO A 256 -67.18 -12.89 8.17
CA PRO A 256 -67.17 -13.81 7.02
C PRO A 256 -66.99 -13.06 5.67
N GLU A 257 -67.33 -11.78 5.63
CA GLU A 257 -67.09 -10.90 4.48
C GLU A 257 -66.21 -9.73 4.92
N GLN A 258 -64.97 -9.72 4.44
CA GLN A 258 -64.02 -8.63 4.70
C GLN A 258 -64.29 -7.48 3.73
N THR A 259 -64.42 -6.27 4.25
CA THR A 259 -64.54 -5.05 3.47
C THR A 259 -63.25 -4.26 3.55
N PHE A 260 -62.82 -3.75 2.42
CA PHE A 260 -61.57 -2.95 2.30
C PHE A 260 -61.91 -1.58 1.76
N GLU A 261 -61.25 -0.57 2.31
CA GLU A 261 -61.32 0.80 1.85
C GLU A 261 -60.02 1.11 1.10
N LYS A 262 -60.13 1.68 -0.10
CA LYS A 262 -58.98 2.19 -0.85
C LYS A 262 -58.51 3.49 -0.21
N ARG A 263 -57.20 3.57 0.00
CA ARG A 263 -56.56 4.78 0.52
C ARG A 263 -55.31 5.09 -0.29
N ASP A 264 -55.25 6.34 -0.77
CA ASP A 264 -54.05 6.84 -1.47
C ASP A 264 -52.89 6.99 -0.49
N VAL A 265 -51.69 6.61 -0.90
CA VAL A 265 -50.51 6.66 -0.05
C VAL A 265 -49.39 7.44 -0.74
N THR A 266 -48.53 8.05 0.06
CA THR A 266 -47.30 8.63 -0.43
C THR A 266 -46.16 7.68 -0.14
N LEU A 267 -45.45 7.23 -1.18
CA LEU A 267 -44.37 6.29 -1.04
C LEU A 267 -43.05 7.05 -0.84
N GLY A 268 -42.14 6.45 -0.06
CA GLY A 268 -40.78 6.92 0.15
C GLY A 268 -39.78 5.95 -0.46
N LEU A 269 -38.73 5.63 0.32
CA LEU A 269 -37.65 4.75 -0.12
C LEU A 269 -38.10 3.29 -0.20
N SER A 270 -37.67 2.56 -1.23
CA SER A 270 -37.89 1.11 -1.36
C SER A 270 -36.56 0.36 -1.39
N ASP A 271 -36.53 -0.82 -0.74
CA ASP A 271 -35.41 -1.78 -0.81
C ASP A 271 -35.69 -2.93 -1.78
N GLY A 272 -36.81 -2.86 -2.54
CA GLY A 272 -37.25 -3.90 -3.47
C GLY A 272 -38.07 -5.03 -2.82
N VAL A 273 -38.19 -5.03 -1.49
CA VAL A 273 -39.03 -5.95 -0.70
C VAL A 273 -40.06 -5.16 0.09
N ASN A 274 -39.62 -4.13 0.78
CA ASN A 274 -40.43 -3.21 1.56
C ASN A 274 -40.29 -1.79 1.04
N ILE A 275 -41.39 -1.02 1.16
CA ILE A 275 -41.41 0.37 0.74
C ILE A 275 -41.85 1.24 1.92
N GLU A 276 -41.20 2.38 2.09
CA GLU A 276 -41.56 3.38 3.09
C GLU A 276 -42.90 4.02 2.76
N ILE A 277 -43.77 4.17 3.74
CA ILE A 277 -45.01 4.92 3.64
C ILE A 277 -44.85 6.24 4.39
N VAL A 278 -44.76 7.32 3.63
CA VAL A 278 -44.60 8.68 4.19
C VAL A 278 -45.93 9.20 4.76
N SER A 279 -47.05 8.84 4.12
CA SER A 279 -48.38 9.24 4.58
C SER A 279 -49.47 8.34 3.98
N GLY A 280 -50.63 8.29 4.64
CA GLY A 280 -51.82 7.56 4.20
C GLY A 280 -52.15 6.31 5.01
N VAL A 281 -51.19 5.78 5.78
CA VAL A 281 -51.39 4.58 6.65
C VAL A 281 -50.85 4.84 8.04
N THR A 282 -51.45 4.23 9.06
CA THR A 282 -51.00 4.25 10.45
C THR A 282 -50.54 2.85 10.89
N GLU A 283 -49.75 2.77 11.98
CA GLU A 283 -49.26 1.48 12.52
C GLU A 283 -50.39 0.48 12.88
N THR A 284 -51.59 0.98 13.12
CA THR A 284 -52.72 0.14 13.48
C THR A 284 -53.54 -0.35 12.31
N ASP A 285 -53.32 0.20 11.12
CA ASP A 285 -54.06 -0.17 9.92
C ASP A 285 -53.62 -1.57 9.41
N LYS A 286 -54.59 -2.38 9.02
CA LYS A 286 -54.38 -3.72 8.47
C LYS A 286 -54.49 -3.63 6.95
N VAL A 287 -53.40 -3.87 6.25
CA VAL A 287 -53.34 -3.76 4.80
C VAL A 287 -53.49 -5.14 4.16
N ARG A 288 -54.28 -5.20 3.09
CA ARG A 288 -54.52 -6.44 2.32
C ARG A 288 -53.24 -6.88 1.60
N ASN A 289 -52.83 -8.14 1.86
CA ASN A 289 -51.77 -8.76 1.06
C ASN A 289 -52.36 -9.48 -0.17
N LEU A 290 -51.89 -9.14 -1.35
CA LEU A 290 -52.37 -9.68 -2.62
C LEU A 290 -51.83 -11.09 -2.96
N GLN A 291 -50.80 -11.54 -2.27
CA GLN A 291 -50.19 -12.87 -2.56
C GLN A 291 -50.99 -14.07 -2.01
N GLN A 292 -52.09 -13.87 -1.28
CA GLN A 292 -52.88 -14.97 -0.69
C GLN A 292 -54.10 -15.40 -1.56
N GLN A 293 -54.18 -15.02 -2.83
CA GLN A 293 -55.22 -15.53 -3.73
C GLN A 293 -54.64 -16.47 -4.81
N SER A 294 -54.14 -17.62 -4.37
CA SER A 294 -53.85 -18.74 -5.25
C SER A 294 -54.04 -20.05 -4.47
N ILE A 295 -55.26 -20.42 -4.22
CA ILE A 295 -55.70 -21.81 -4.01
C ILE A 295 -57.06 -21.98 -4.69
#